data_b94881e506a148ffe66e3d9d16ae21be
#
_entry.id   b94881e506a148ffe66e3d9d16ae21be
#
_cell.length_a   1.000
_cell.length_b   1.000
_cell.length_c   1.000
_cell.angle_alpha   90.00
_cell.angle_beta   90.00
_cell.angle_gamma   90.00
#
_symmetry.space_group_name_H-M   'P 1'
#
loop_
_entity.id
_entity.type
_entity.pdbx_description
1 polymer ?
#
loop_
_entity_poly.entity_id
_entity_poly.type
_entity_poly.pdbx_seq_one_letter_code
_entity_poly.pdbx_strand_id
1 'polypeptide(L)'
;MLKSSVSRNFRYPTLNDLYFLPGGNPDLKRESGWTYDVGLSFAVGKDSAYSLSGSVNWFDSHVEDWILWLPTTKGFFSPRNVKDVHAYGLEWKGDFNVALGKEWNLALDGTLSWTPSINEGEPISSADQSVGKQLPYVPVWSSSVTGRLSWKRWSLLYKWCYYSERYTMSSNDISLTGRLPAYFMNNLTLERSISLKWADLSLKGVINNLFDEEYLSVLSRPMQGINFEVFIGIKPRWK
;
A
#
# COMPACT_ATOMS: atom_id res chain seq x y z
N MET A 1 0.76 24.37 5.97
CA MET A 1 1.07 23.97 7.35
C MET A 1 2.29 23.07 7.30
N LEU A 2 3.30 23.31 8.15
CA LEU A 2 4.49 22.47 8.31
C LEU A 2 4.28 21.60 9.57
N LYS A 3 4.64 20.33 9.48
CA LYS A 3 4.66 19.37 10.61
C LYS A 3 5.98 18.61 10.58
N SER A 4 6.50 18.26 11.75
CA SER A 4 7.63 17.35 11.89
C SER A 4 7.42 16.44 13.09
N SER A 5 7.93 15.23 13.01
CA SER A 5 7.93 14.30 14.12
C SER A 5 9.23 13.48 14.16
N VAL A 6 9.56 13.02 15.36
CA VAL A 6 10.60 12.03 15.60
C VAL A 6 10.00 10.98 16.50
N SER A 7 10.12 9.73 16.10
CA SER A 7 9.57 8.62 16.86
C SER A 7 10.58 7.48 16.99
N ARG A 8 10.52 6.77 18.11
CA ARG A 8 11.23 5.52 18.32
C ARG A 8 10.21 4.39 18.38
N ASN A 9 10.31 3.49 17.43
CA ASN A 9 9.35 2.39 17.25
C ASN A 9 9.99 1.05 17.63
N PHE A 10 9.15 0.11 18.07
CA PHE A 10 9.56 -1.24 18.39
C PHE A 10 8.57 -2.23 17.81
N ARG A 11 9.06 -3.34 17.26
CA ARG A 11 8.24 -4.49 16.89
C ARG A 11 8.74 -5.73 17.62
N TYR A 12 7.90 -6.32 18.44
CA TYR A 12 8.21 -7.61 19.04
C TYR A 12 8.01 -8.74 18.02
N PRO A 13 8.83 -9.80 18.09
CA PRO A 13 8.59 -11.01 17.30
C PRO A 13 7.17 -11.52 17.54
N THR A 14 6.51 -11.96 16.48
CA THR A 14 5.19 -12.59 16.59
C THR A 14 5.32 -14.00 17.19
N LEU A 15 4.21 -14.56 17.67
CA LEU A 15 4.20 -15.96 18.11
C LEU A 15 4.61 -16.93 16.99
N ASN A 16 4.31 -16.58 15.76
CA ASN A 16 4.75 -17.34 14.57
C ASN A 16 6.27 -17.27 14.42
N ASP A 17 6.88 -16.10 14.57
CA ASP A 17 8.33 -15.96 14.51
C ASP A 17 9.04 -16.76 15.61
N LEU A 18 8.45 -16.81 16.81
CA LEU A 18 9.06 -17.50 17.95
C LEU A 18 8.84 -19.01 17.94
N TYR A 19 7.63 -19.48 17.58
CA TYR A 19 7.19 -20.84 17.90
C TYR A 19 6.66 -21.64 16.73
N PHE A 20 6.73 -21.13 15.47
CA PHE A 20 6.34 -21.91 14.30
C PHE A 20 7.20 -23.16 14.14
N LEU A 21 6.58 -24.33 14.03
CA LEU A 21 7.32 -25.57 13.79
C LEU A 21 7.32 -25.94 12.29
N PRO A 22 8.50 -26.32 11.75
CA PRO A 22 9.80 -26.58 12.43
C PRO A 22 10.75 -25.38 12.51
N GLY A 23 10.35 -24.15 12.18
CA GLY A 23 11.29 -23.06 11.88
C GLY A 23 11.35 -21.89 12.87
N GLY A 24 10.45 -21.77 13.85
CA GLY A 24 10.45 -20.65 14.79
C GLY A 24 11.75 -20.51 15.57
N ASN A 25 12.04 -19.29 16.04
CA ASN A 25 13.25 -18.97 16.80
C ASN A 25 12.91 -18.17 18.08
N PRO A 26 12.95 -18.83 19.26
CA PRO A 26 12.64 -18.17 20.53
C PRO A 26 13.67 -17.11 20.97
N ASP A 27 14.88 -17.11 20.37
CA ASP A 27 15.97 -16.21 20.75
C ASP A 27 15.93 -14.87 20.00
N LEU A 28 14.86 -14.60 19.24
CA LEU A 28 14.72 -13.36 18.51
C LEU A 28 14.65 -12.16 19.43
N LYS A 29 15.42 -11.14 19.11
CA LYS A 29 15.31 -9.81 19.69
C LYS A 29 14.15 -9.04 19.03
N ARG A 30 13.67 -8.01 19.74
CA ARG A 30 12.75 -7.03 19.15
C ARG A 30 13.46 -6.19 18.09
N GLU A 31 12.77 -5.87 17.01
CA GLU A 31 13.20 -4.79 16.13
C GLU A 31 13.06 -3.46 16.86
N SER A 32 13.96 -2.52 16.60
CA SER A 32 13.82 -1.15 17.09
C SER A 32 14.34 -0.17 16.06
N GLY A 33 13.71 1.00 15.97
CA GLY A 33 14.12 1.97 14.97
C GLY A 33 13.70 3.40 15.31
N TRP A 34 14.41 4.34 14.71
CA TRP A 34 14.07 5.74 14.72
C TRP A 34 13.47 6.14 13.38
N THR A 35 12.41 6.93 13.44
CA THR A 35 11.78 7.52 12.25
C THR A 35 11.68 9.02 12.42
N TYR A 36 12.09 9.73 11.40
CA TYR A 36 12.02 11.17 11.25
C TYR A 36 11.04 11.50 10.13
N ASP A 37 10.11 12.41 10.37
CA ASP A 37 9.12 12.83 9.39
C ASP A 37 9.10 14.36 9.28
N VAL A 38 8.99 14.86 8.05
CA VAL A 38 8.76 16.28 7.77
C VAL A 38 7.69 16.38 6.68
N GLY A 39 6.57 16.99 7.03
CA GLY A 39 5.44 17.13 6.12
C GLY A 39 5.05 18.58 5.88
N LEU A 40 4.76 18.91 4.64
CA LEU A 40 4.16 20.18 4.22
C LEU A 40 2.77 19.91 3.64
N SER A 41 1.77 20.64 4.12
CA SER A 41 0.40 20.53 3.61
C SER A 41 -0.20 21.89 3.32
N PHE A 42 -1.09 21.91 2.32
CA PHE A 42 -1.88 23.08 1.97
C PHE A 42 -3.35 22.67 1.76
N ALA A 43 -4.25 23.62 1.92
CA ALA A 43 -5.64 23.48 1.56
C ALA A 43 -6.14 24.84 1.08
N VAL A 44 -6.82 24.85 -0.05
CA VAL A 44 -7.48 26.01 -0.62
C VAL A 44 -8.85 25.61 -1.12
N GLY A 45 -9.82 26.52 -1.02
CA GLY A 45 -11.17 26.26 -1.47
C GLY A 45 -12.00 27.53 -1.38
N LYS A 46 -13.10 27.56 -2.12
CA LYS A 46 -14.06 28.65 -2.09
C LYS A 46 -15.44 28.07 -1.81
N ASP A 47 -15.89 28.23 -0.59
CA ASP A 47 -17.19 27.77 -0.11
C ASP A 47 -17.45 26.30 -0.48
N SER A 48 -18.59 25.99 -1.07
CA SER A 48 -18.92 24.65 -1.56
C SER A 48 -18.60 24.42 -3.05
N ALA A 49 -17.98 25.42 -3.73
CA ALA A 49 -17.77 25.34 -5.18
C ALA A 49 -16.59 24.42 -5.55
N TYR A 50 -15.48 24.55 -4.85
CA TYR A 50 -14.32 23.68 -5.02
C TYR A 50 -13.47 23.62 -3.75
N SER A 51 -12.73 22.52 -3.60
CA SER A 51 -11.67 22.39 -2.63
C SER A 51 -10.48 21.67 -3.26
N LEU A 52 -9.29 22.13 -2.92
CA LEU A 52 -8.02 21.52 -3.30
C LEU A 52 -7.18 21.41 -2.04
N SER A 53 -6.71 20.22 -1.73
CA SER A 53 -5.74 20.00 -0.68
C SER A 53 -4.61 19.10 -1.15
N GLY A 54 -3.47 19.22 -0.51
CA GLY A 54 -2.33 18.37 -0.82
C GLY A 54 -1.32 18.36 0.29
N SER A 55 -0.49 17.34 0.28
CA SER A 55 0.64 17.22 1.19
C SER A 55 1.81 16.51 0.51
N VAL A 56 3.01 16.88 0.95
CA VAL A 56 4.24 16.15 0.69
C VAL A 56 4.83 15.82 2.05
N ASN A 57 5.18 14.56 2.25
CA ASN A 57 5.84 14.07 3.44
C ASN A 57 7.17 13.44 3.05
N TRP A 58 8.26 13.89 3.66
CA TRP A 58 9.54 13.21 3.64
C TRP A 58 9.67 12.42 4.93
N PHE A 59 10.18 11.21 4.81
CA PHE A 59 10.50 10.38 5.96
C PHE A 59 11.86 9.72 5.79
N ASP A 60 12.48 9.40 6.92
CA ASP A 60 13.72 8.65 7.04
C ASP A 60 13.63 7.74 8.26
N SER A 61 13.82 6.44 8.07
CA SER A 61 13.61 5.43 9.09
C SER A 61 14.75 4.42 9.08
N HIS A 62 15.45 4.30 10.20
CA HIS A 62 16.47 3.28 10.44
C HIS A 62 15.94 2.27 11.44
N VAL A 63 15.90 1.00 11.04
CA VAL A 63 15.41 -0.11 11.86
C VAL A 63 16.51 -1.14 12.03
N GLU A 64 16.90 -1.34 13.28
CA GLU A 64 17.89 -2.33 13.72
C GLU A 64 17.22 -3.67 14.06
N ASP A 65 17.99 -4.75 13.96
CA ASP A 65 17.55 -6.12 14.31
C ASP A 65 16.32 -6.57 13.49
N TRP A 66 16.16 -6.15 12.24
CA TRP A 66 15.04 -6.54 11.39
C TRP A 66 14.91 -8.05 11.27
N ILE A 67 13.72 -8.59 11.51
CA ILE A 67 13.44 -10.02 11.47
C ILE A 67 13.11 -10.45 10.05
N LEU A 68 13.93 -11.37 9.52
CA LEU A 68 13.75 -11.93 8.19
C LEU A 68 13.74 -13.46 8.26
N TRP A 69 12.77 -14.08 7.55
CA TRP A 69 12.74 -15.53 7.39
C TRP A 69 13.71 -15.97 6.32
N LEU A 70 14.73 -16.73 6.70
CA LEU A 70 15.80 -17.19 5.83
C LEU A 70 15.77 -18.71 5.69
N PRO A 71 16.16 -19.25 4.51
CA PRO A 71 16.31 -20.68 4.34
C PRO A 71 17.45 -21.21 5.23
N THR A 72 17.23 -22.37 5.83
CA THR A 72 18.24 -23.09 6.59
C THR A 72 18.84 -24.24 5.78
N THR A 73 20.00 -24.73 6.17
CA THR A 73 20.61 -25.92 5.59
C THR A 73 19.76 -27.19 5.75
N LYS A 74 18.76 -27.16 6.64
CA LYS A 74 17.84 -28.27 6.89
C LYS A 74 16.60 -28.27 5.99
N GLY A 75 16.52 -27.33 5.02
CA GLY A 75 15.43 -27.27 4.03
C GLY A 75 14.15 -26.57 4.49
N PHE A 76 14.14 -25.88 5.63
CA PHE A 76 13.04 -25.04 6.06
C PHE A 76 13.50 -23.60 6.32
N PHE A 77 12.55 -22.66 6.40
CA PHE A 77 12.83 -21.26 6.73
C PHE A 77 12.82 -21.05 8.24
N SER A 78 13.70 -20.19 8.73
CA SER A 78 13.74 -19.77 10.14
C SER A 78 13.98 -18.27 10.23
N PRO A 79 13.30 -17.55 11.14
CA PRO A 79 13.47 -16.12 11.30
C PRO A 79 14.74 -15.81 12.10
N ARG A 80 15.42 -14.74 11.72
CA ARG A 80 16.62 -14.22 12.37
C ARG A 80 16.60 -12.71 12.38
N ASN A 81 17.20 -12.11 13.39
CA ASN A 81 17.57 -10.70 13.38
C ASN A 81 18.85 -10.55 12.55
N VAL A 82 18.75 -10.02 11.36
CA VAL A 82 19.88 -10.11 10.42
C VAL A 82 20.20 -8.82 9.71
N LYS A 83 19.32 -7.81 9.82
CA LYS A 83 19.42 -6.66 8.96
C LYS A 83 19.18 -5.37 9.73
N ASP A 84 19.97 -4.39 9.36
CA ASP A 84 19.62 -2.99 9.57
C ASP A 84 19.00 -2.48 8.29
N VAL A 85 17.80 -1.95 8.38
CA VAL A 85 17.03 -1.48 7.23
C VAL A 85 16.91 0.02 7.29
N HIS A 86 17.35 0.66 6.21
CA HIS A 86 17.15 2.07 5.98
C HIS A 86 16.03 2.26 4.96
N ALA A 87 14.88 2.73 5.41
CA ALA A 87 13.74 3.08 4.58
C ALA A 87 13.55 4.59 4.57
N TYR A 88 13.56 5.22 3.41
CA TYR A 88 13.41 6.66 3.27
C TYR A 88 12.57 7.00 2.05
N GLY A 89 12.10 8.23 1.97
CA GLY A 89 11.35 8.57 0.78
C GLY A 89 10.54 9.84 0.85
N LEU A 90 9.71 9.97 -0.18
CA LEU A 90 8.76 11.06 -0.35
C LEU A 90 7.38 10.47 -0.67
N GLU A 91 6.39 10.98 0.03
CA GLU A 91 4.99 10.65 -0.19
C GLU A 91 4.21 11.90 -0.54
N TRP A 92 3.46 11.87 -1.64
CA TRP A 92 2.56 12.93 -2.08
C TRP A 92 1.13 12.47 -1.97
N LYS A 93 0.28 13.34 -1.46
CA LYS A 93 -1.16 13.18 -1.46
C LYS A 93 -1.82 14.42 -2.00
N GLY A 94 -2.85 14.23 -2.83
CA GLY A 94 -3.66 15.32 -3.37
C GLY A 94 -5.13 14.96 -3.37
N ASP A 95 -5.99 15.91 -3.00
CA ASP A 95 -7.44 15.78 -3.01
C ASP A 95 -8.04 17.01 -3.72
N PHE A 96 -8.91 16.77 -4.67
CA PHE A 96 -9.61 17.82 -5.41
C PHE A 96 -11.10 17.50 -5.47
N ASN A 97 -11.94 18.46 -5.11
CA ASN A 97 -13.38 18.39 -5.24
C ASN A 97 -13.90 19.61 -5.96
N VAL A 98 -14.84 19.41 -6.86
CA VAL A 98 -15.50 20.52 -7.57
C VAL A 98 -16.96 20.20 -7.85
N ALA A 99 -17.84 21.18 -7.53
CA ALA A 99 -19.24 21.15 -7.92
C ALA A 99 -19.37 21.62 -9.38
N LEU A 100 -19.83 20.75 -10.26
CA LEU A 100 -20.06 21.02 -11.68
C LEU A 100 -21.54 21.37 -11.90
N GLY A 101 -21.92 22.57 -11.46
CA GLY A 101 -23.30 23.02 -11.44
C GLY A 101 -24.11 22.51 -10.25
N LYS A 102 -25.44 22.31 -10.40
CA LYS A 102 -26.32 22.00 -9.27
C LYS A 102 -26.37 20.52 -8.87
N GLU A 103 -26.03 19.62 -9.78
CA GLU A 103 -26.29 18.18 -9.59
C GLU A 103 -25.06 17.30 -9.75
N TRP A 104 -23.99 17.81 -10.33
CA TRP A 104 -22.78 17.08 -10.59
C TRP A 104 -21.67 17.47 -9.60
N ASN A 105 -20.96 16.49 -9.13
CA ASN A 105 -19.77 16.69 -8.33
C ASN A 105 -18.65 15.75 -8.85
N LEU A 106 -17.45 16.29 -9.00
CA LEU A 106 -16.25 15.54 -9.31
C LEU A 106 -15.32 15.60 -8.11
N ALA A 107 -14.91 14.44 -7.63
CA ALA A 107 -13.87 14.28 -6.62
C ALA A 107 -12.72 13.46 -7.20
N LEU A 108 -11.51 13.95 -7.03
CA LEU A 108 -10.28 13.25 -7.38
C LEU A 108 -9.41 13.17 -6.13
N ASP A 109 -8.92 12.00 -5.81
CA ASP A 109 -7.86 11.80 -4.82
C ASP A 109 -6.73 10.99 -5.42
N GLY A 110 -5.51 11.30 -5.03
CA GLY A 110 -4.32 10.65 -5.53
C GLY A 110 -3.21 10.57 -4.51
N THR A 111 -2.42 9.52 -4.61
CA THR A 111 -1.19 9.33 -3.85
C THR A 111 -0.07 8.89 -4.78
N LEU A 112 1.15 9.33 -4.48
CA LEU A 112 2.37 8.86 -5.12
C LEU A 112 3.41 8.69 -4.03
N SER A 113 4.07 7.53 -3.98
CA SER A 113 5.10 7.24 -3.01
C SER A 113 6.36 6.77 -3.72
N TRP A 114 7.49 7.33 -3.29
CA TRP A 114 8.83 6.87 -3.62
C TRP A 114 9.51 6.47 -2.33
N THR A 115 9.69 5.16 -2.12
CA THR A 115 10.02 4.57 -0.82
C THR A 115 11.07 3.46 -0.94
N PRO A 116 12.33 3.78 -1.29
CA PRO A 116 13.43 2.83 -1.18
C PRO A 116 13.54 2.28 0.23
N SER A 117 13.85 1.00 0.33
CA SER A 117 14.04 0.29 1.60
C SER A 117 15.26 -0.63 1.44
N ILE A 118 16.40 -0.20 1.93
CA ILE A 118 17.70 -0.78 1.66
C ILE A 118 18.19 -1.55 2.88
N ASN A 119 18.77 -2.73 2.64
CA ASN A 119 19.50 -3.45 3.67
C ASN A 119 20.88 -2.83 3.86
N GLU A 120 21.15 -2.26 5.04
CA GLU A 120 22.43 -1.69 5.44
C GLU A 120 23.15 -2.55 6.50
N GLY A 121 22.59 -3.69 6.88
CA GLY A 121 23.18 -4.58 7.87
C GLY A 121 24.45 -5.27 7.40
N GLU A 122 25.19 -5.84 8.34
CA GLU A 122 26.39 -6.61 8.08
C GLU A 122 26.09 -7.87 7.25
N PRO A 123 27.01 -8.31 6.39
CA PRO A 123 26.86 -9.55 5.65
C PRO A 123 26.76 -10.75 6.60
N ILE A 124 25.77 -11.62 6.40
CA ILE A 124 25.60 -12.85 7.20
C ILE A 124 26.70 -13.88 6.89
N SER A 125 27.23 -13.83 5.69
CA SER A 125 28.31 -14.68 5.20
C SER A 125 29.05 -14.01 4.06
N SER A 126 30.21 -14.56 3.67
CA SER A 126 30.97 -14.08 2.50
C SER A 126 30.21 -14.20 1.17
N ALA A 127 29.15 -15.01 1.12
CA ALA A 127 28.28 -15.17 -0.05
C ALA A 127 27.02 -14.28 0.00
N ASP A 128 26.83 -13.48 1.06
CA ASP A 128 25.68 -12.60 1.18
C ASP A 128 25.80 -11.39 0.26
N GLN A 129 24.98 -11.36 -0.77
CA GLN A 129 24.91 -10.26 -1.75
C GLN A 129 23.76 -9.27 -1.45
N SER A 130 23.18 -9.32 -0.27
CA SER A 130 21.98 -8.53 0.06
C SER A 130 22.28 -7.14 0.64
N VAL A 131 23.53 -6.87 1.04
CA VAL A 131 23.93 -5.57 1.59
C VAL A 131 23.90 -4.50 0.51
N GLY A 132 23.33 -3.34 0.82
CA GLY A 132 23.10 -2.25 -0.13
C GLY A 132 21.97 -2.51 -1.14
N LYS A 133 21.15 -3.56 -0.95
CA LYS A 133 20.10 -3.97 -1.88
C LYS A 133 18.71 -3.62 -1.33
N GLN A 134 17.77 -3.39 -2.27
CA GLN A 134 16.35 -3.19 -1.99
C GLN A 134 15.75 -4.43 -1.34
N LEU A 135 14.87 -4.24 -0.36
CA LEU A 135 14.14 -5.35 0.26
C LEU A 135 13.24 -6.07 -0.76
N PRO A 136 13.15 -7.40 -0.70
CA PRO A 136 12.26 -8.18 -1.56
C PRO A 136 10.80 -7.79 -1.37
N TYR A 137 10.04 -7.86 -2.47
CA TYR A 137 8.60 -7.58 -2.54
C TYR A 137 8.18 -6.16 -2.18
N VAL A 138 9.10 -5.25 -1.90
CA VAL A 138 8.83 -3.83 -1.63
C VAL A 138 8.99 -3.02 -2.91
N PRO A 139 7.93 -2.41 -3.46
CA PRO A 139 8.05 -1.54 -4.63
C PRO A 139 8.72 -0.22 -4.24
N VAL A 140 9.64 0.26 -5.06
CA VAL A 140 10.25 1.59 -4.87
C VAL A 140 9.26 2.70 -5.19
N TRP A 141 8.40 2.49 -6.18
CA TRP A 141 7.36 3.42 -6.57
C TRP A 141 5.98 2.78 -6.45
N SER A 142 5.05 3.48 -5.84
CA SER A 142 3.63 3.13 -5.86
C SER A 142 2.78 4.38 -6.03
N SER A 143 1.64 4.23 -6.68
CA SER A 143 0.71 5.34 -6.90
C SER A 143 -0.72 4.84 -6.94
N SER A 144 -1.66 5.66 -6.50
CA SER A 144 -3.08 5.42 -6.72
C SER A 144 -3.79 6.72 -7.08
N VAL A 145 -4.78 6.63 -7.96
CA VAL A 145 -5.67 7.73 -8.30
C VAL A 145 -7.10 7.19 -8.27
N THR A 146 -7.97 7.90 -7.55
CA THR A 146 -9.39 7.61 -7.52
C THR A 146 -10.16 8.82 -8.05
N GLY A 147 -10.97 8.60 -9.06
CA GLY A 147 -11.91 9.59 -9.58
C GLY A 147 -13.34 9.19 -9.26
N ARG A 148 -14.10 10.08 -8.65
CA ARG A 148 -15.52 9.89 -8.37
C ARG A 148 -16.33 10.97 -9.06
N LEU A 149 -17.22 10.57 -9.96
CA LEU A 149 -18.22 11.43 -10.58
C LEU A 149 -19.59 11.11 -9.97
N SER A 150 -20.18 12.08 -9.30
CA SER A 150 -21.50 11.95 -8.68
C SER A 150 -22.52 12.78 -9.44
N TRP A 151 -23.70 12.21 -9.70
CA TRP A 151 -24.83 12.87 -10.31
C TRP A 151 -26.11 12.45 -9.60
N LYS A 152 -26.75 13.41 -8.92
CA LYS A 152 -27.94 13.13 -8.10
C LYS A 152 -27.68 12.00 -7.09
N ARG A 153 -28.22 10.81 -7.39
CA ARG A 153 -28.12 9.61 -6.56
C ARG A 153 -27.24 8.51 -7.19
N TRP A 154 -26.55 8.84 -8.27
CA TRP A 154 -25.58 7.97 -8.92
C TRP A 154 -24.16 8.40 -8.56
N SER A 155 -23.29 7.43 -8.43
CA SER A 155 -21.85 7.65 -8.27
C SER A 155 -21.09 6.64 -9.14
N LEU A 156 -20.25 7.14 -10.01
CA LEU A 156 -19.29 6.36 -10.76
C LEU A 156 -17.91 6.61 -10.16
N LEU A 157 -17.22 5.55 -9.77
CA LEU A 157 -15.88 5.62 -9.20
C LEU A 157 -14.94 4.77 -10.04
N TYR A 158 -13.86 5.38 -10.48
CA TYR A 158 -12.76 4.70 -11.14
C TYR A 158 -11.52 4.79 -10.26
N LYS A 159 -10.88 3.65 -10.01
CA LYS A 159 -9.65 3.56 -9.25
C LYS A 159 -8.56 2.95 -10.09
N TRP A 160 -7.45 3.67 -10.20
CA TRP A 160 -6.21 3.23 -10.81
C TRP A 160 -5.12 3.10 -9.75
N CYS A 161 -4.32 2.03 -9.81
CA CYS A 161 -3.15 1.83 -8.95
C CYS A 161 -1.97 1.38 -9.81
N TYR A 162 -0.78 1.80 -9.41
CA TYR A 162 0.49 1.41 -10.01
C TYR A 162 1.45 0.90 -8.93
N TYR A 163 2.17 -0.17 -9.25
CA TYR A 163 3.29 -0.67 -8.47
C TYR A 163 4.46 -0.93 -9.41
N SER A 164 5.64 -0.38 -9.05
CA SER A 164 6.87 -0.63 -9.79
C SER A 164 7.31 -2.10 -9.69
N GLU A 165 8.31 -2.48 -10.46
CA GLU A 165 8.93 -3.79 -10.31
C GLU A 165 9.43 -4.01 -8.87
N ARG A 166 9.46 -5.28 -8.45
CA ARG A 166 9.89 -5.70 -7.12
C ARG A 166 10.79 -6.91 -7.25
N TYR A 167 11.84 -6.93 -6.47
CA TYR A 167 12.71 -8.09 -6.38
C TYR A 167 12.06 -9.19 -5.54
N THR A 168 12.30 -10.43 -5.89
CA THR A 168 11.83 -11.60 -5.13
C THR A 168 12.90 -12.15 -4.19
N MET A 169 14.17 -11.77 -4.43
CA MET A 169 15.34 -12.19 -3.67
C MET A 169 16.10 -11.00 -3.12
N SER A 170 16.73 -11.15 -1.97
CA SER A 170 17.51 -10.10 -1.33
C SER A 170 18.80 -9.72 -2.07
N SER A 171 19.28 -10.54 -3.01
CA SER A 171 20.38 -10.21 -3.91
C SER A 171 20.01 -9.24 -5.04
N ASN A 172 18.72 -8.94 -5.20
CA ASN A 172 18.16 -8.15 -6.31
C ASN A 172 18.51 -8.74 -7.69
N ASP A 173 18.43 -10.06 -7.80
CA ASP A 173 18.65 -10.76 -9.07
C ASP A 173 17.64 -10.28 -10.12
N ILE A 174 18.14 -10.05 -11.34
CA ILE A 174 17.36 -9.57 -12.50
C ILE A 174 16.84 -10.68 -13.41
N SER A 175 17.05 -11.95 -13.03
CA SER A 175 16.49 -13.09 -13.76
C SER A 175 14.96 -13.07 -13.79
N LEU A 176 14.35 -13.90 -14.64
CA LEU A 176 12.89 -14.01 -14.76
C LEU A 176 12.18 -14.36 -13.45
N THR A 177 12.84 -15.08 -12.56
CA THR A 177 12.31 -15.43 -11.23
C THR A 177 12.81 -14.50 -10.14
N GLY A 178 13.82 -13.69 -10.39
CA GLY A 178 14.43 -12.75 -9.44
C GLY A 178 13.66 -11.45 -9.26
N ARG A 179 12.74 -11.14 -10.17
CA ARG A 179 11.90 -9.93 -10.08
C ARG A 179 10.49 -10.16 -10.59
N LEU A 180 9.57 -9.40 -10.06
CA LEU A 180 8.19 -9.28 -10.53
C LEU A 180 8.04 -8.00 -11.34
N PRO A 181 7.41 -8.04 -12.53
CA PRO A 181 7.17 -6.85 -13.36
C PRO A 181 6.35 -5.79 -12.61
N ALA A 182 6.46 -4.55 -13.06
CA ALA A 182 5.52 -3.50 -12.71
C ALA A 182 4.13 -3.83 -13.27
N TYR A 183 3.08 -3.39 -12.58
CA TYR A 183 1.70 -3.59 -13.05
C TYR A 183 0.78 -2.43 -12.66
N PHE A 184 -0.34 -2.37 -13.36
CA PHE A 184 -1.42 -1.40 -13.13
C PHE A 184 -2.70 -2.16 -12.79
N MET A 185 -3.44 -1.66 -11.79
CA MET A 185 -4.75 -2.18 -11.44
C MET A 185 -5.82 -1.12 -11.70
N ASN A 186 -6.91 -1.53 -12.32
CA ASN A 186 -7.99 -0.65 -12.72
C ASN A 186 -9.32 -1.25 -12.24
N ASN A 187 -10.04 -0.51 -11.41
CA ASN A 187 -11.33 -0.95 -10.89
C ASN A 187 -12.39 0.10 -11.21
N LEU A 188 -13.60 -0.36 -11.53
CA LEU A 188 -14.74 0.50 -11.81
C LEU A 188 -15.88 0.14 -10.86
N THR A 189 -16.48 1.15 -10.24
CA THR A 189 -17.63 0.97 -9.36
C THR A 189 -18.76 1.89 -9.79
N LEU A 190 -19.96 1.35 -9.94
CA LEU A 190 -21.20 2.11 -10.13
C LEU A 190 -22.09 1.89 -8.91
N GLU A 191 -22.51 2.98 -8.33
CA GLU A 191 -23.40 2.99 -7.16
C GLU A 191 -24.63 3.82 -7.39
N ARG A 192 -25.77 3.37 -6.87
CA ARG A 192 -27.04 4.09 -6.84
C ARG A 192 -27.67 4.03 -5.46
N SER A 193 -28.04 5.20 -4.92
CA SER A 193 -28.81 5.32 -3.69
C SER A 193 -30.29 5.55 -4.02
N ILE A 194 -31.18 4.83 -3.34
CA ILE A 194 -32.64 4.94 -3.50
C ILE A 194 -33.24 5.17 -2.12
N SER A 195 -33.90 6.33 -1.93
CA SER A 195 -34.58 6.63 -0.66
C SER A 195 -36.06 6.25 -0.76
N LEU A 196 -36.46 5.29 0.05
CA LEU A 196 -37.83 4.86 0.27
C LEU A 196 -38.38 5.50 1.56
N LYS A 197 -39.69 5.47 1.76
CA LYS A 197 -40.29 6.00 2.99
C LYS A 197 -39.82 5.30 4.27
N TRP A 198 -39.49 4.02 4.17
CA TRP A 198 -39.15 3.13 5.30
C TRP A 198 -37.67 2.74 5.35
N ALA A 199 -36.90 2.91 4.26
CA ALA A 199 -35.48 2.57 4.22
C ALA A 199 -34.74 3.37 3.17
N ASP A 200 -33.43 3.48 3.32
CA ASP A 200 -32.50 3.86 2.26
C ASP A 200 -31.85 2.58 1.72
N LEU A 201 -31.92 2.40 0.40
CA LEU A 201 -31.30 1.31 -0.32
C LEU A 201 -30.04 1.83 -1.03
N SER A 202 -28.98 1.03 -1.05
CA SER A 202 -27.81 1.23 -1.90
C SER A 202 -27.57 -0.01 -2.76
N LEU A 203 -27.43 0.21 -4.07
CA LEU A 203 -27.04 -0.81 -5.03
C LEU A 203 -25.65 -0.43 -5.53
N LYS A 204 -24.71 -1.38 -5.46
CA LYS A 204 -23.32 -1.15 -5.87
C LYS A 204 -22.84 -2.33 -6.71
N GLY A 205 -22.40 -2.05 -7.93
CA GLY A 205 -21.71 -2.99 -8.80
C GLY A 205 -20.24 -2.63 -8.90
N VAL A 206 -19.35 -3.60 -8.80
CA VAL A 206 -17.90 -3.44 -8.88
C VAL A 206 -17.35 -4.35 -9.96
N ILE A 207 -16.46 -3.82 -10.77
CA ILE A 207 -15.61 -4.57 -11.69
C ILE A 207 -14.19 -4.38 -11.19
N ASN A 208 -13.57 -5.44 -10.70
CA ASN A 208 -12.17 -5.45 -10.33
C ASN A 208 -11.34 -5.93 -11.50
N ASN A 209 -10.13 -5.39 -11.62
CA ASN A 209 -9.20 -5.68 -12.70
C ASN A 209 -9.87 -5.52 -14.09
N LEU A 210 -10.41 -4.33 -14.35
CA LEU A 210 -11.24 -3.98 -15.52
C LEU A 210 -10.61 -4.37 -16.87
N PHE A 211 -9.30 -4.34 -16.97
CA PHE A 211 -8.56 -4.64 -18.20
C PHE A 211 -7.94 -6.04 -18.21
N ASP A 212 -8.31 -6.89 -17.22
CA ASP A 212 -7.81 -8.27 -17.10
C ASP A 212 -6.28 -8.37 -17.10
N GLU A 213 -5.63 -7.45 -16.39
CA GLU A 213 -4.17 -7.42 -16.27
C GLU A 213 -3.65 -8.69 -15.60
N GLU A 214 -2.71 -9.37 -16.26
CA GLU A 214 -1.98 -10.49 -15.67
C GLU A 214 -0.85 -9.96 -14.80
N TYR A 215 -0.95 -10.17 -13.49
CA TYR A 215 0.03 -9.68 -12.53
C TYR A 215 0.34 -10.69 -11.43
N LEU A 216 1.49 -10.50 -10.80
CA LEU A 216 1.93 -11.29 -9.67
C LEU A 216 2.24 -10.34 -8.49
N SER A 217 1.64 -10.58 -7.34
CA SER A 217 2.03 -9.91 -6.08
C SER A 217 3.11 -10.71 -5.34
N VAL A 218 3.11 -12.01 -5.50
CA VAL A 218 4.11 -12.97 -4.97
C VAL A 218 4.47 -13.94 -6.08
N LEU A 219 5.75 -14.31 -6.17
CA LEU A 219 6.25 -15.27 -7.15
C LEU A 219 5.46 -16.59 -7.07
N SER A 220 5.10 -17.14 -8.25
CA SER A 220 4.38 -18.40 -8.40
C SER A 220 2.99 -18.42 -7.74
N ARG A 221 2.40 -17.27 -7.42
CA ARG A 221 1.02 -17.16 -6.95
C ARG A 221 0.18 -16.43 -7.98
N PRO A 222 -0.69 -17.14 -8.74
CA PRO A 222 -1.56 -16.50 -9.69
C PRO A 222 -2.56 -15.58 -8.95
N MET A 223 -2.79 -14.41 -9.52
CA MET A 223 -3.74 -13.43 -9.00
C MET A 223 -5.04 -13.50 -9.80
N GLN A 224 -6.11 -12.95 -9.22
CA GLN A 224 -7.41 -12.94 -9.88
C GLN A 224 -7.39 -12.02 -11.10
N GLY A 225 -7.88 -12.51 -12.23
CA GLY A 225 -8.21 -11.71 -13.39
C GLY A 225 -9.44 -10.83 -13.14
N ILE A 226 -10.09 -10.39 -14.22
CA ILE A 226 -11.33 -9.60 -14.12
C ILE A 226 -12.38 -10.35 -13.29
N ASN A 227 -12.99 -9.66 -12.35
CA ASN A 227 -14.07 -10.23 -11.53
C ASN A 227 -15.12 -9.17 -11.18
N PHE A 228 -16.30 -9.63 -10.79
CA PHE A 228 -17.48 -8.79 -10.58
C PHE A 228 -18.06 -9.03 -9.19
N GLU A 229 -18.46 -7.94 -8.53
CA GLU A 229 -19.14 -8.00 -7.24
C GLU A 229 -20.40 -7.15 -7.28
N VAL A 230 -21.45 -7.59 -6.59
CA VAL A 230 -22.69 -6.82 -6.42
C VAL A 230 -23.02 -6.74 -4.93
N PHE A 231 -23.31 -5.54 -4.46
CA PHE A 231 -23.70 -5.29 -3.08
C PHE A 231 -25.08 -4.64 -3.04
N ILE A 232 -25.90 -5.08 -2.09
CA ILE A 232 -27.18 -4.49 -1.76
C ILE A 232 -27.15 -4.08 -0.29
N GLY A 233 -27.25 -2.79 -0.02
CA GLY A 233 -27.34 -2.25 1.34
C GLY A 233 -28.77 -1.78 1.64
N ILE A 234 -29.27 -2.09 2.83
CA ILE A 234 -30.58 -1.65 3.32
C ILE A 234 -30.38 -1.00 4.68
N LYS A 235 -30.72 0.28 4.81
CA LYS A 235 -30.71 1.03 6.06
C LYS A 235 -32.15 1.38 6.45
N PRO A 236 -32.78 0.64 7.36
CA PRO A 236 -34.12 0.97 7.82
C PRO A 236 -34.19 2.36 8.47
N ARG A 237 -35.28 3.07 8.27
CA ARG A 237 -35.62 4.32 8.97
C ARG A 237 -36.57 4.01 10.10
N TRP A 238 -36.05 4.00 11.32
CA TRP A 238 -36.87 3.89 12.51
C TRP A 238 -37.52 5.27 12.76
N LYS A 239 -38.83 5.28 13.00
CA LYS A 239 -39.59 6.47 13.47
C LYS A 239 -39.39 6.62 14.96
#